data_f42c2889f85fab16807b33a3a57e4750
#
_entry.id   f42c2889f85fab16807b33a3a57e4750
#
_cell.length_a   1.000
_cell.length_b   1.000
_cell.length_c   1.000
_cell.angle_alpha   90.00
_cell.angle_beta   90.00
_cell.angle_gamma   90.00
#
_symmetry.space_group_name_H-M   'P 1'
#
loop_
_entity.id
_entity.type
_entity.pdbx_description
1 polymer ?
#
loop_
_entity_poly.entity_id
_entity_poly.type
_entity_poly.pdbx_seq_one_letter_code
_entity_poly.pdbx_strand_id
1 'polypeptide(L)'
;ADIEKLQEGGVDAIMSGNENDRPYLLKATPESTAAMTAVVAALKPMIKVPFGVNYLWDPTASVAIAAATGAHFVREIFTGVFASDMGVWAPDAATPARLRRNLGRPDMKLLYNINAEFAHSLDERPIELRARSAVFSSLADAILVSGPVTGEPADQSQLKKVCETVKD
;
A
#
# COMPACT_ATOMS: atom_id res chain seq x y z
N ALA A 1 13.71 19.44 1.73
CA ALA A 1 14.88 18.55 1.60
C ALA A 1 14.57 17.35 0.69
N ASP A 2 14.04 16.23 1.21
CA ASP A 2 13.90 15.02 0.34
C ASP A 2 12.78 15.19 -0.71
N ILE A 3 11.63 15.74 -0.31
CA ILE A 3 10.51 16.03 -1.21
C ILE A 3 10.94 16.94 -2.37
N GLU A 4 11.71 17.98 -2.10
CA GLU A 4 12.20 18.89 -3.11
C GLU A 4 13.13 18.17 -4.08
N LYS A 5 14.10 17.41 -3.58
CA LYS A 5 15.04 16.62 -4.40
C LYS A 5 14.33 15.59 -5.27
N LEU A 6 13.31 14.89 -4.71
CA LEU A 6 12.53 13.94 -5.49
C LEU A 6 11.81 14.66 -6.66
N GLN A 7 11.18 15.79 -6.38
CA GLN A 7 10.48 16.56 -7.42
C GLN A 7 11.44 17.16 -8.46
N GLU A 8 12.60 17.64 -8.03
CA GLU A 8 13.67 18.09 -8.96
C GLU A 8 14.18 16.93 -9.83
N GLY A 9 14.19 15.71 -9.30
CA GLY A 9 14.50 14.49 -10.03
C GLY A 9 13.42 14.03 -11.02
N GLY A 10 12.26 14.70 -11.06
CA GLY A 10 11.19 14.45 -12.03
C GLY A 10 10.31 13.24 -11.72
N VAL A 11 10.09 12.92 -10.43
CA VAL A 11 9.15 11.84 -10.06
C VAL A 11 7.70 12.24 -10.37
N ASP A 12 6.90 11.28 -10.82
CA ASP A 12 5.48 11.48 -11.15
C ASP A 12 4.58 11.51 -9.91
N ALA A 13 5.00 10.89 -8.81
CA ALA A 13 4.28 10.86 -7.54
C ALA A 13 5.24 10.62 -6.37
N ILE A 14 4.78 10.97 -5.16
CA ILE A 14 5.52 10.75 -3.91
C ILE A 14 4.65 9.92 -2.96
N MET A 15 5.27 9.04 -2.19
CA MET A 15 4.59 8.28 -1.14
C MET A 15 5.28 8.50 0.21
N SER A 16 4.47 8.72 1.24
CA SER A 16 4.94 8.78 2.63
C SER A 16 4.66 7.46 3.33
N GLY A 17 5.66 6.89 3.99
CA GLY A 17 5.56 5.65 4.76
C GLY A 17 6.24 5.75 6.12
N ASN A 18 5.85 4.87 7.05
CA ASN A 18 6.46 4.76 8.39
C ASN A 18 7.65 3.77 8.41
N GLU A 19 8.50 3.81 7.40
CA GLU A 19 9.59 2.85 7.14
C GLU A 19 10.55 2.61 8.32
N ASN A 20 10.74 3.60 9.19
CA ASN A 20 11.66 3.51 10.32
C ASN A 20 10.95 3.23 11.66
N ASP A 21 9.66 2.98 11.66
CA ASP A 21 8.84 2.65 12.84
C ASP A 21 8.95 1.16 13.19
N ARG A 22 10.18 0.72 13.49
CA ARG A 22 10.50 -0.69 13.76
C ARG A 22 10.70 -0.96 15.25
N PRO A 23 10.27 -2.15 15.79
CA PRO A 23 9.61 -3.25 15.07
C PRO A 23 8.18 -2.91 14.68
N TYR A 24 7.76 -3.39 13.50
CA TYR A 24 6.44 -3.08 12.94
C TYR A 24 5.28 -3.71 13.71
N LEU A 25 4.14 -3.04 13.68
CA LEU A 25 2.86 -3.54 14.18
C LEU A 25 1.91 -3.85 13.02
N LEU A 26 1.15 -4.92 13.13
CA LEU A 26 0.07 -5.25 12.16
C LEU A 26 -1.15 -4.32 12.27
N LYS A 27 -1.22 -3.54 13.35
CA LYS A 27 -2.26 -2.54 13.58
C LYS A 27 -1.66 -1.25 14.11
N ALA A 28 -1.98 -0.17 13.44
CA ALA A 28 -1.60 1.16 13.89
C ALA A 28 -2.24 1.49 15.24
N THR A 29 -1.47 2.08 16.12
CA THR A 29 -2.02 2.65 17.36
C THR A 29 -2.62 4.04 17.08
N PRO A 30 -3.54 4.53 17.92
CA PRO A 30 -4.11 5.89 17.77
C PRO A 30 -3.04 6.97 17.71
N GLU A 31 -2.02 6.88 18.57
CA GLU A 31 -0.91 7.83 18.62
C GLU A 31 -0.03 7.80 17.37
N SER A 32 0.28 6.62 16.84
CA SER A 32 1.09 6.51 15.61
C SER A 32 0.32 7.00 14.38
N THR A 33 -0.99 6.70 14.32
CA THR A 33 -1.89 7.22 13.28
C THR A 33 -1.95 8.75 13.34
N ALA A 34 -2.11 9.32 14.54
CA ALA A 34 -2.13 10.77 14.74
C ALA A 34 -0.80 11.43 14.35
N ALA A 35 0.33 10.85 14.78
CA ALA A 35 1.66 11.34 14.45
C ALA A 35 1.91 11.36 12.94
N MET A 36 1.64 10.25 12.26
CA MET A 36 1.83 10.18 10.80
C MET A 36 0.90 11.14 10.06
N THR A 37 -0.36 11.27 10.50
CA THR A 37 -1.30 12.24 9.91
C THR A 37 -0.75 13.66 10.04
N ALA A 38 -0.26 14.06 11.21
CA ALA A 38 0.30 15.38 11.45
C ALA A 38 1.53 15.65 10.55
N VAL A 39 2.43 14.68 10.41
CA VAL A 39 3.63 14.78 9.55
C VAL A 39 3.22 14.94 8.08
N VAL A 40 2.34 14.07 7.57
CA VAL A 40 1.90 14.14 6.17
C VAL A 40 1.16 15.45 5.88
N ALA A 41 0.31 15.90 6.79
CA ALA A 41 -0.39 17.19 6.66
C ALA A 41 0.59 18.37 6.62
N ALA A 42 1.64 18.35 7.45
CA ALA A 42 2.68 19.39 7.46
C ALA A 42 3.52 19.41 6.18
N LEU A 43 3.76 18.25 5.57
CA LEU A 43 4.54 18.11 4.34
C LEU A 43 3.73 18.44 3.07
N LYS A 44 2.41 18.27 3.11
CA LYS A 44 1.52 18.47 1.96
C LYS A 44 1.73 19.78 1.19
N PRO A 45 1.93 20.95 1.82
CA PRO A 45 2.15 22.21 1.07
C PRO A 45 3.40 22.20 0.19
N MET A 46 4.36 21.33 0.47
CA MET A 46 5.61 21.20 -0.29
C MET A 46 5.46 20.24 -1.49
N ILE A 47 4.40 19.41 -1.52
CA ILE A 47 4.20 18.38 -2.53
C ILE A 47 3.40 18.98 -3.70
N LYS A 48 3.99 18.95 -4.90
CA LYS A 48 3.41 19.51 -6.13
C LYS A 48 2.95 18.44 -7.13
N VAL A 49 3.21 17.19 -6.82
CA VAL A 49 2.82 16.01 -7.60
C VAL A 49 1.78 15.20 -6.83
N PRO A 50 1.07 14.25 -7.44
CA PRO A 50 0.22 13.31 -6.69
C PRO A 50 0.99 12.65 -5.55
N PHE A 51 0.34 12.49 -4.40
CA PHE A 51 0.99 11.82 -3.28
C PHE A 51 0.11 10.74 -2.66
N GLY A 52 0.77 9.76 -2.08
CA GLY A 52 0.16 8.61 -1.43
C GLY A 52 0.65 8.40 -0.01
N VAL A 53 -0.01 7.47 0.67
CA VAL A 53 0.29 7.05 2.04
C VAL A 53 0.43 5.53 2.10
N ASN A 54 1.40 5.08 2.88
CA ASN A 54 1.57 3.69 3.26
C ASN A 54 1.89 3.62 4.76
N TYR A 55 0.90 3.31 5.58
CA TYR A 55 1.16 2.90 6.95
C TYR A 55 1.39 1.38 6.94
N LEU A 56 2.67 0.98 6.99
CA LEU A 56 3.08 -0.41 6.81
C LEU A 56 2.29 -1.37 7.69
N TRP A 57 1.73 -2.36 7.02
CA TRP A 57 0.94 -3.50 7.46
C TRP A 57 -0.50 -3.18 7.90
N ASP A 58 -0.92 -1.90 7.94
CA ASP A 58 -2.32 -1.55 8.26
C ASP A 58 -3.00 -0.75 7.13
N PRO A 59 -3.68 -1.44 6.19
CA PRO A 59 -4.39 -0.79 5.10
C PRO A 59 -5.53 0.13 5.56
N THR A 60 -6.14 -0.16 6.72
CA THR A 60 -7.22 0.67 7.27
C THR A 60 -6.68 2.00 7.80
N ALA A 61 -5.56 1.97 8.54
CA ALA A 61 -4.89 3.19 8.98
C ALA A 61 -4.38 4.00 7.79
N SER A 62 -3.80 3.35 6.77
CA SER A 62 -3.35 4.00 5.54
C SER A 62 -4.48 4.77 4.86
N VAL A 63 -5.66 4.18 4.71
CA VAL A 63 -6.85 4.84 4.13
C VAL A 63 -7.33 6.00 5.00
N ALA A 64 -7.34 5.85 6.33
CA ALA A 64 -7.75 6.92 7.24
C ALA A 64 -6.82 8.12 7.15
N ILE A 65 -5.50 7.90 7.19
CA ILE A 65 -4.47 8.95 7.07
C ILE A 65 -4.57 9.63 5.70
N ALA A 66 -4.70 8.85 4.63
CA ALA A 66 -4.82 9.35 3.27
C ALA A 66 -6.08 10.22 3.10
N ALA A 67 -7.21 9.82 3.68
CA ALA A 67 -8.43 10.61 3.65
C ALA A 67 -8.28 11.93 4.41
N ALA A 68 -7.70 11.89 5.60
CA ALA A 68 -7.49 13.07 6.45
C ALA A 68 -6.53 14.10 5.82
N THR A 69 -5.53 13.63 5.10
CA THR A 69 -4.50 14.48 4.48
C THR A 69 -4.80 14.87 3.03
N GLY A 70 -5.79 14.23 2.41
CA GLY A 70 -6.15 14.46 1.01
C GLY A 70 -5.19 13.77 0.03
N ALA A 71 -4.55 12.67 0.43
CA ALA A 71 -3.71 11.87 -0.45
C ALA A 71 -4.53 11.27 -1.60
N HIS A 72 -3.86 11.02 -2.73
CA HIS A 72 -4.48 10.55 -3.96
C HIS A 72 -4.53 9.02 -4.03
N PHE A 73 -3.61 8.34 -3.34
CA PHE A 73 -3.55 6.88 -3.34
C PHE A 73 -3.02 6.32 -2.01
N VAL A 74 -3.33 5.06 -1.79
CA VAL A 74 -2.76 4.23 -0.74
C VAL A 74 -2.09 3.02 -1.39
N ARG A 75 -0.87 2.71 -1.00
CA ARG A 75 -0.20 1.45 -1.34
C ARG A 75 -0.14 0.61 -0.08
N GLU A 76 -0.61 -0.63 -0.14
CA GLU A 76 -0.54 -1.58 0.98
C GLU A 76 -0.81 -3.03 0.52
N ILE A 77 -0.69 -3.97 1.44
CA ILE A 77 -1.11 -5.35 1.29
C ILE A 77 -2.54 -5.46 1.81
N PHE A 78 -3.49 -5.64 0.91
CA PHE A 78 -4.93 -5.70 1.25
C PHE A 78 -5.49 -7.12 1.24
N THR A 79 -4.76 -8.08 0.65
CA THR A 79 -5.23 -9.45 0.44
C THR A 79 -4.11 -10.46 0.67
N GLY A 80 -4.48 -11.70 0.93
CA GLY A 80 -3.56 -12.80 1.12
C GLY A 80 -3.50 -13.32 2.55
N VAL A 81 -2.68 -14.31 2.78
CA VAL A 81 -2.34 -14.86 4.09
C VAL A 81 -0.83 -15.04 4.12
N PHE A 82 -0.18 -14.55 5.16
CA PHE A 82 1.28 -14.51 5.24
C PHE A 82 1.80 -15.01 6.59
N ALA A 83 3.00 -15.58 6.55
CA ALA A 83 3.80 -15.89 7.72
C ALA A 83 5.09 -15.05 7.69
N SER A 84 5.39 -14.35 8.79
CA SER A 84 6.55 -13.46 8.93
C SER A 84 6.99 -13.39 10.40
N ASP A 85 7.97 -12.54 10.70
CA ASP A 85 8.38 -12.24 12.08
C ASP A 85 7.25 -11.67 12.94
N MET A 86 6.21 -11.13 12.32
CA MET A 86 4.99 -10.66 12.99
C MET A 86 3.97 -11.78 13.23
N GLY A 87 4.33 -13.05 12.98
CA GLY A 87 3.43 -14.20 13.06
C GLY A 87 2.66 -14.43 11.77
N VAL A 88 1.52 -15.14 11.90
CA VAL A 88 0.59 -15.35 10.78
C VAL A 88 -0.44 -14.24 10.76
N TRP A 89 -0.63 -13.64 9.58
CA TRP A 89 -1.58 -12.54 9.41
C TRP A 89 -2.29 -12.59 8.06
N ALA A 90 -3.50 -12.05 8.03
CA ALA A 90 -4.34 -11.96 6.86
C ALA A 90 -4.99 -10.57 6.83
N PRO A 91 -4.62 -9.70 5.91
CA PRO A 91 -5.28 -8.41 5.74
C PRO A 91 -6.70 -8.58 5.20
N ASP A 92 -7.53 -7.58 5.46
CA ASP A 92 -8.91 -7.51 5.00
C ASP A 92 -9.08 -6.33 4.04
N ALA A 93 -9.36 -6.61 2.79
CA ALA A 93 -9.59 -5.58 1.77
C ALA A 93 -10.95 -4.88 1.92
N ALA A 94 -11.93 -5.55 2.51
CA ALA A 94 -13.28 -5.04 2.57
C ALA A 94 -13.44 -3.85 3.52
N THR A 95 -12.77 -3.88 4.66
CA THR A 95 -12.82 -2.80 5.66
C THR A 95 -12.24 -1.49 5.13
N PRO A 96 -10.99 -1.42 4.62
CA PRO A 96 -10.44 -0.18 4.07
C PRO A 96 -11.17 0.31 2.83
N ALA A 97 -11.67 -0.58 1.96
CA ALA A 97 -12.46 -0.16 0.79
C ALA A 97 -13.80 0.50 1.19
N ARG A 98 -14.48 -0.05 2.19
CA ARG A 98 -15.70 0.56 2.74
C ARG A 98 -15.40 1.87 3.49
N LEU A 99 -14.30 1.91 4.24
CA LEU A 99 -13.85 3.12 4.93
C LEU A 99 -13.59 4.25 3.91
N ARG A 100 -12.87 3.97 2.81
CA ARG A 100 -12.66 4.92 1.71
C ARG A 100 -13.97 5.55 1.24
N ARG A 101 -14.99 4.72 0.99
CA ARG A 101 -16.31 5.18 0.57
C ARG A 101 -17.02 6.01 1.64
N ASN A 102 -17.01 5.54 2.91
CA ASN A 102 -17.68 6.20 4.02
C ASN A 102 -17.07 7.57 4.34
N LEU A 103 -15.76 7.73 4.09
CA LEU A 103 -15.05 9.01 4.22
C LEU A 103 -15.23 9.94 3.00
N GLY A 104 -16.07 9.56 2.03
CA GLY A 104 -16.34 10.38 0.85
C GLY A 104 -15.16 10.50 -0.12
N ARG A 105 -14.25 9.51 -0.16
CA ARG A 105 -13.04 9.52 -0.98
C ARG A 105 -13.02 8.40 -2.04
N PRO A 106 -14.09 8.29 -2.89
CA PRO A 106 -14.10 7.30 -3.96
C PRO A 106 -13.02 7.55 -5.04
N ASP A 107 -12.49 8.77 -5.09
CA ASP A 107 -11.40 9.20 -5.95
C ASP A 107 -10.04 8.58 -5.58
N MET A 108 -9.82 8.28 -4.29
CA MET A 108 -8.57 7.71 -3.79
C MET A 108 -8.31 6.33 -4.38
N LYS A 109 -7.12 6.13 -4.95
CA LYS A 109 -6.72 4.86 -5.54
C LYS A 109 -6.13 3.92 -4.50
N LEU A 110 -6.51 2.65 -4.56
CA LEU A 110 -5.95 1.58 -3.72
C LEU A 110 -5.05 0.69 -4.56
N LEU A 111 -3.75 0.76 -4.29
CA LEU A 111 -2.70 0.02 -4.98
C LEU A 111 -2.34 -1.19 -4.11
N TYR A 112 -2.67 -2.39 -4.60
CA TYR A 112 -2.52 -3.63 -3.83
C TYR A 112 -1.21 -4.34 -4.12
N ASN A 113 -0.34 -4.44 -3.11
CA ASN A 113 0.70 -5.46 -3.14
C ASN A 113 0.05 -6.84 -2.94
N ILE A 114 0.25 -7.74 -3.91
CA ILE A 114 -0.28 -9.11 -3.86
C ILE A 114 0.72 -10.13 -3.31
N ASN A 115 1.90 -9.68 -2.98
CA ASN A 115 2.91 -10.40 -2.20
C ASN A 115 3.51 -9.46 -1.15
N ALA A 116 4.13 -10.01 -0.13
CA ALA A 116 4.71 -9.25 0.98
C ALA A 116 6.23 -9.43 1.00
N GLU A 117 6.95 -8.35 1.23
CA GLU A 117 8.36 -8.38 1.58
C GLU A 117 8.53 -8.98 2.98
N PHE A 118 9.66 -9.62 3.24
CA PHE A 118 9.98 -10.24 4.54
C PHE A 118 8.92 -11.24 5.07
N ALA A 119 8.13 -11.82 4.16
CA ALA A 119 7.06 -12.74 4.51
C ALA A 119 6.89 -13.85 3.47
N HIS A 120 6.42 -15.00 3.91
CA HIS A 120 6.05 -16.11 3.06
C HIS A 120 4.53 -16.14 2.87
N SER A 121 4.07 -16.25 1.60
CA SER A 121 2.65 -16.43 1.31
C SER A 121 2.20 -17.84 1.67
N LEU A 122 1.16 -17.96 2.48
CA LEU A 122 0.47 -19.21 2.76
C LEU A 122 -0.67 -19.48 1.76
N ASP A 123 -0.92 -18.55 0.86
CA ASP A 123 -1.87 -18.72 -0.24
C ASP A 123 -1.14 -19.36 -1.42
N GLU A 124 -1.41 -20.63 -1.66
CA GLU A 124 -0.77 -21.44 -2.71
C GLU A 124 -1.32 -21.17 -4.12
N ARG A 125 -2.33 -20.32 -4.25
CA ARG A 125 -2.83 -19.96 -5.58
C ARG A 125 -1.73 -19.30 -6.41
N PRO A 126 -1.63 -19.60 -7.73
CA PRO A 126 -0.73 -18.89 -8.63
C PRO A 126 -0.91 -17.38 -8.55
N ILE A 127 0.19 -16.63 -8.72
CA ILE A 127 0.19 -15.17 -8.54
C ILE A 127 -0.80 -14.47 -9.48
N GLU A 128 -0.98 -14.98 -10.69
CA GLU A 128 -1.94 -14.48 -11.67
C GLU A 128 -3.39 -14.65 -11.21
N LEU A 129 -3.71 -15.74 -10.52
CA LEU A 129 -5.05 -15.95 -9.95
C LEU A 129 -5.29 -15.03 -8.75
N ARG A 130 -4.25 -14.80 -7.93
CA ARG A 130 -4.31 -13.81 -6.83
C ARG A 130 -4.54 -12.40 -7.38
N ALA A 131 -3.84 -12.02 -8.45
CA ALA A 131 -4.01 -10.73 -9.13
C ALA A 131 -5.44 -10.54 -9.66
N ARG A 132 -5.98 -11.53 -10.38
CA ARG A 132 -7.38 -11.50 -10.85
C ARG A 132 -8.37 -11.38 -9.71
N SER A 133 -8.16 -12.13 -8.64
CA SER A 133 -9.02 -12.06 -7.45
C SER A 133 -8.96 -10.69 -6.79
N ALA A 134 -7.77 -10.09 -6.69
CA ALA A 134 -7.60 -8.76 -6.13
C ALA A 134 -8.35 -7.68 -6.95
N VAL A 135 -8.29 -7.74 -8.27
CA VAL A 135 -9.01 -6.80 -9.15
C VAL A 135 -10.51 -7.04 -9.06
N PHE A 136 -10.97 -8.26 -9.31
CA PHE A 136 -12.39 -8.56 -9.43
C PHE A 136 -13.14 -8.57 -8.11
N SER A 137 -12.58 -9.25 -7.11
CA SER A 137 -13.26 -9.51 -5.83
C SER A 137 -12.96 -8.44 -4.77
N SER A 138 -11.74 -7.90 -4.77
CA SER A 138 -11.28 -6.95 -3.75
C SER A 138 -11.19 -5.51 -4.27
N LEU A 139 -11.51 -5.28 -5.55
CA LEU A 139 -11.64 -3.96 -6.17
C LEU A 139 -10.35 -3.13 -6.11
N ALA A 140 -9.20 -3.77 -6.36
CA ALA A 140 -7.92 -3.08 -6.50
C ALA A 140 -7.94 -2.12 -7.70
N ASP A 141 -7.47 -0.90 -7.50
CA ASP A 141 -7.28 0.07 -8.59
C ASP A 141 -5.99 -0.20 -9.39
N ALA A 142 -4.98 -0.80 -8.73
CA ALA A 142 -3.75 -1.28 -9.35
C ALA A 142 -3.14 -2.45 -8.56
N ILE A 143 -2.35 -3.27 -9.24
CA ILE A 143 -1.63 -4.41 -8.65
C ILE A 143 -0.14 -4.11 -8.63
N LEU A 144 0.50 -4.41 -7.52
CA LEU A 144 1.93 -4.29 -7.29
C LEU A 144 2.54 -5.65 -6.95
N VAL A 145 3.72 -5.90 -7.48
CA VAL A 145 4.53 -7.08 -7.17
C VAL A 145 5.87 -6.59 -6.63
N SER A 146 6.18 -6.94 -5.39
CA SER A 146 7.45 -6.61 -4.73
C SER A 146 8.47 -7.73 -4.86
N GLY A 147 9.74 -7.39 -4.64
CA GLY A 147 10.80 -8.37 -4.40
C GLY A 147 10.64 -9.06 -3.03
N PRO A 148 11.54 -9.99 -2.69
CA PRO A 148 11.47 -10.72 -1.42
C PRO A 148 11.80 -9.84 -0.21
N VAL A 149 12.65 -8.84 -0.40
CA VAL A 149 13.05 -7.85 0.62
C VAL A 149 13.22 -6.48 -0.02
N THR A 150 13.18 -5.42 0.77
CA THR A 150 13.33 -4.05 0.30
C THR A 150 14.65 -3.86 -0.45
N GLY A 151 14.56 -3.31 -1.65
CA GLY A 151 15.72 -3.07 -2.54
C GLY A 151 16.07 -4.22 -3.47
N GLU A 152 15.48 -5.40 -3.31
CA GLU A 152 15.62 -6.49 -4.27
C GLU A 152 14.55 -6.43 -5.37
N PRO A 153 14.90 -6.76 -6.62
CA PRO A 153 13.97 -6.70 -7.73
C PRO A 153 12.87 -7.75 -7.61
N ALA A 154 11.68 -7.42 -8.07
CA ALA A 154 10.59 -8.36 -8.25
C ALA A 154 10.96 -9.40 -9.31
N ASP A 155 10.44 -10.62 -9.17
CA ASP A 155 10.57 -11.68 -10.17
C ASP A 155 9.89 -11.24 -11.48
N GLN A 156 10.70 -11.09 -12.53
CA GLN A 156 10.25 -10.60 -13.83
C GLN A 156 9.23 -11.54 -14.49
N SER A 157 9.33 -12.86 -14.24
CA SER A 157 8.39 -13.83 -14.79
C SER A 157 7.02 -13.72 -14.12
N GLN A 158 6.98 -13.50 -12.82
CA GLN A 158 5.75 -13.24 -12.07
C GLN A 158 5.11 -11.91 -12.47
N LEU A 159 5.92 -10.86 -12.58
CA LEU A 159 5.46 -9.55 -13.02
C LEU A 159 4.82 -9.62 -14.41
N LYS A 160 5.45 -10.32 -15.35
CA LYS A 160 4.90 -10.52 -16.71
C LYS A 160 3.56 -11.23 -16.67
N LYS A 161 3.44 -12.34 -15.92
CA LYS A 161 2.18 -13.08 -15.77
C LYS A 161 1.06 -12.21 -15.19
N VAL A 162 1.37 -11.41 -14.16
CA VAL A 162 0.41 -10.48 -13.57
C VAL A 162 -0.03 -9.45 -14.59
N CYS A 163 0.91 -8.80 -15.28
CA CYS A 163 0.59 -7.80 -16.30
C CYS A 163 -0.30 -8.36 -17.43
N GLU A 164 -0.01 -9.58 -17.89
CA GLU A 164 -0.81 -10.24 -18.93
C GLU A 164 -2.23 -10.58 -18.46
N THR A 165 -2.40 -10.81 -17.16
CA THR A 165 -3.66 -11.25 -16.57
C THR A 165 -4.61 -10.10 -16.22
N VAL A 166 -4.10 -8.91 -15.92
CA VAL A 166 -4.89 -7.75 -15.45
C VAL A 166 -4.96 -6.62 -16.49
N LYS A 167 -4.63 -6.91 -17.75
CA LYS A 167 -4.59 -5.92 -18.84
C LYS A 167 -5.96 -5.39 -19.29
N ASP A 168 -7.04 -6.08 -18.95
CA ASP A 168 -8.43 -5.77 -19.29
C ASP A 168 -9.20 -5.28 -18.04
#